data_7a81ad50c782ba534f36c1ce9a5c9f6e
#
_entry.id   7a81ad50c782ba534f36c1ce9a5c9f6e
#
_cell.length_a   1.000
_cell.length_b   1.000
_cell.length_c   1.000
_cell.angle_alpha   90.00
_cell.angle_beta   90.00
_cell.angle_gamma   90.00
#
_symmetry.space_group_name_H-M   'P 1'
#
loop_
_entity.id
_entity.type
_entity.pdbx_description
1 polymer ?
#
loop_
_entity_poly.entity_id
_entity_poly.type
_entity_poly.pdbx_seq_one_letter_code
_entity_poly.pdbx_strand_id
1 'polypeptide(L)'
;MKYNYSRGENKVAIIYGETFASVLKKRPVTTESIVVLANQRYYDLFSEKINYAFGEQLGLNWYICRNDVHCNDLSELESVLRFLADWPENQDVLLIGLGNEGVLQLTAFLHQVSKCSSECWLMPVSVQALRQGLLPSVTIQQAQHATMHIENHSEEILFDSTLTNKKGAAPLIDLLVFIRAGLVCDYTYLQMLYQTYPDKKRLNQTSFNGILDELLSLYEQAGEKVDQFGRVFEAAFATT
;
A
#
# COMPACT_ATOMS: atom_id res chain seq x y z
N MET A 1 -11.09 6.97 -10.42
CA MET A 1 -12.24 6.56 -9.58
C MET A 1 -11.88 6.80 -8.12
N LYS A 2 -12.87 7.03 -7.25
CA LYS A 2 -12.65 7.26 -5.81
C LYS A 2 -13.62 6.37 -5.02
N TYR A 3 -13.10 5.60 -4.09
CA TYR A 3 -13.85 4.76 -3.17
C TYR A 3 -13.59 5.26 -1.74
N ASN A 4 -14.64 5.48 -0.95
CA ASN A 4 -14.51 5.83 0.46
C ASN A 4 -14.64 4.55 1.28
N TYR A 5 -13.50 4.00 1.67
CA TYR A 5 -13.38 2.73 2.36
C TYR A 5 -13.47 2.92 3.88
N SER A 6 -14.30 2.10 4.54
CA SER A 6 -14.45 2.10 6.01
C SER A 6 -13.49 1.10 6.62
N ARG A 7 -12.51 1.58 7.37
CA ARG A 7 -11.48 0.80 8.05
C ARG A 7 -11.75 0.85 9.56
N GLY A 8 -12.60 -0.06 10.04
CA GLY A 8 -13.13 0.06 11.40
C GLY A 8 -13.90 1.37 11.60
N GLU A 9 -13.48 2.19 12.55
CA GLU A 9 -14.05 3.53 12.79
C GLU A 9 -13.48 4.61 11.86
N ASN A 10 -12.34 4.34 11.22
CA ASN A 10 -11.64 5.28 10.35
C ASN A 10 -12.10 5.13 8.88
N LYS A 11 -12.05 6.23 8.15
CA LYS A 11 -12.33 6.26 6.71
C LYS A 11 -11.07 6.63 5.94
N VAL A 12 -10.80 5.91 4.87
CA VAL A 12 -9.70 6.18 3.94
C VAL A 12 -10.23 6.40 2.53
N ALA A 13 -9.70 7.38 1.83
CA ALA A 13 -10.02 7.60 0.43
C ALA A 13 -9.11 6.73 -0.45
N ILE A 14 -9.68 5.82 -1.25
CA ILE A 14 -8.92 5.01 -2.21
C ILE A 14 -9.15 5.58 -3.59
N ILE A 15 -8.08 6.04 -4.23
CA ILE A 15 -8.10 6.59 -5.59
C ILE A 15 -7.39 5.57 -6.51
N TYR A 16 -8.08 5.14 -7.56
CA TYR A 16 -7.57 4.17 -8.52
C TYR A 16 -8.10 4.43 -9.94
N GLY A 17 -7.50 3.76 -10.94
CA GLY A 17 -7.85 3.96 -12.35
C GLY A 17 -7.36 5.28 -12.93
N GLU A 18 -6.56 6.03 -12.18
CA GLU A 18 -5.90 7.27 -12.59
C GLU A 18 -4.41 7.17 -12.27
N THR A 19 -3.59 7.93 -12.99
CA THR A 19 -2.17 8.05 -12.66
C THR A 19 -1.96 9.03 -11.51
N PHE A 20 -0.92 8.80 -10.72
CA PHE A 20 -0.52 9.70 -9.64
C PHE A 20 -0.39 11.17 -10.12
N ALA A 21 0.27 11.39 -11.27
CA ALA A 21 0.40 12.72 -11.85
C ALA A 21 -0.95 13.38 -12.17
N SER A 22 -1.96 12.58 -12.59
CA SER A 22 -3.32 13.10 -12.83
C SER A 22 -4.00 13.50 -11.52
N VAL A 23 -3.80 12.76 -10.45
CA VAL A 23 -4.35 13.07 -9.12
C VAL A 23 -3.76 14.37 -8.59
N LEU A 24 -2.43 14.55 -8.64
CA LEU A 24 -1.77 15.78 -8.19
C LEU A 24 -2.19 17.02 -8.95
N LYS A 25 -2.42 16.92 -10.27
CA LYS A 25 -2.94 18.04 -11.06
C LYS A 25 -4.33 18.51 -10.60
N LYS A 26 -5.16 17.59 -10.13
CA LYS A 26 -6.50 17.89 -9.62
C LYS A 26 -6.49 18.40 -8.18
N ARG A 27 -5.51 17.97 -7.42
CA ARG A 27 -5.37 18.29 -6.00
C ARG A 27 -3.90 18.59 -5.68
N PRO A 28 -3.48 19.86 -5.85
CA PRO A 28 -2.12 20.27 -5.48
C PRO A 28 -1.87 20.04 -4.00
N VAL A 29 -0.66 19.59 -3.68
CA VAL A 29 -0.18 19.44 -2.31
C VAL A 29 0.19 20.83 -1.78
N THR A 30 -0.23 21.12 -0.56
CA THR A 30 -0.01 22.42 0.10
C THR A 30 0.96 22.36 1.27
N THR A 31 1.47 21.17 1.60
CA THR A 31 2.44 20.96 2.68
C THR A 31 3.81 21.54 2.36
N GLU A 32 4.53 21.96 3.39
CA GLU A 32 5.86 22.59 3.26
C GLU A 32 6.94 21.59 2.84
N SER A 33 6.80 20.31 3.22
CA SER A 33 7.76 19.26 2.95
C SER A 33 7.10 17.94 2.62
N ILE A 34 7.76 17.16 1.76
CA ILE A 34 7.31 15.84 1.39
C ILE A 34 8.42 14.83 1.71
N VAL A 35 8.06 13.78 2.44
CA VAL A 35 8.94 12.65 2.72
C VAL A 35 8.37 11.40 2.04
N VAL A 36 9.15 10.80 1.16
CA VAL A 36 8.78 9.58 0.45
C VAL A 36 9.62 8.42 0.97
N LEU A 37 8.96 7.43 1.56
CA LEU A 37 9.59 6.16 1.91
C LEU A 37 9.40 5.19 0.74
N ALA A 38 10.48 4.57 0.28
CA ALA A 38 10.44 3.59 -0.81
C ALA A 38 11.51 2.52 -0.64
N ASN A 39 11.27 1.31 -1.15
CA ASN A 39 12.37 0.37 -1.33
C ASN A 39 13.28 0.84 -2.48
N GLN A 40 14.57 0.50 -2.45
CA GLN A 40 15.55 0.86 -3.48
C GLN A 40 15.04 0.59 -4.89
N ARG A 41 14.45 -0.61 -5.11
CA ARG A 41 13.90 -1.00 -6.40
C ARG A 41 12.85 -0.03 -6.95
N TYR A 42 11.95 0.44 -6.09
CA TYR A 42 10.85 1.33 -6.51
C TYR A 42 11.31 2.77 -6.64
N TYR A 43 12.29 3.17 -5.83
CA TYR A 43 13.01 4.42 -6.02
C TYR A 43 13.64 4.48 -7.41
N ASP A 44 14.44 3.46 -7.79
CA ASP A 44 15.11 3.39 -9.09
C ASP A 44 14.13 3.42 -10.27
N LEU A 45 12.94 2.82 -10.10
CA LEU A 45 11.95 2.74 -11.16
C LEU A 45 11.08 3.98 -11.30
N PHE A 46 10.81 4.70 -10.20
CA PHE A 46 9.71 5.67 -10.16
C PHE A 46 10.11 7.05 -9.63
N SER A 47 11.31 7.25 -9.08
CA SER A 47 11.72 8.54 -8.48
C SER A 47 11.63 9.69 -9.47
N GLU A 48 12.12 9.53 -10.70
CA GLU A 48 12.02 10.57 -11.73
C GLU A 48 10.56 10.93 -12.04
N LYS A 49 9.69 9.93 -12.19
CA LYS A 49 8.27 10.13 -12.46
C LYS A 49 7.55 10.85 -11.31
N ILE A 50 7.87 10.49 -10.08
CA ILE A 50 7.31 11.10 -8.87
C ILE A 50 7.82 12.53 -8.72
N ASN A 51 9.14 12.75 -8.83
CA ASN A 51 9.73 14.09 -8.77
C ASN A 51 9.12 15.01 -9.84
N TYR A 52 8.98 14.54 -11.07
CA TYR A 52 8.34 15.31 -12.15
C TYR A 52 6.86 15.63 -11.84
N ALA A 53 6.13 14.71 -11.22
CA ALA A 53 4.72 14.92 -10.90
C ALA A 53 4.50 15.99 -9.82
N PHE A 54 5.40 16.09 -8.84
CA PHE A 54 5.37 17.14 -7.81
C PHE A 54 5.91 18.49 -8.30
N GLY A 55 6.76 18.50 -9.33
CA GLY A 55 7.42 19.70 -9.83
C GLY A 55 8.65 20.10 -9.00
N GLU A 56 9.44 21.05 -9.53
CA GLU A 56 10.71 21.47 -8.93
C GLU A 56 10.56 22.30 -7.65
N GLN A 57 9.35 22.79 -7.35
CA GLN A 57 9.12 23.74 -6.25
C GLN A 57 8.94 23.07 -4.88
N LEU A 58 8.64 21.77 -4.85
CA LEU A 58 8.46 21.01 -3.62
C LEU A 58 9.69 20.15 -3.35
N GLY A 59 10.36 20.42 -2.23
CA GLY A 59 11.49 19.60 -1.76
C GLY A 59 11.06 18.19 -1.41
N LEU A 60 11.33 17.23 -2.29
CA LEU A 60 11.11 15.81 -2.05
C LEU A 60 12.30 15.22 -1.31
N ASN A 61 12.04 14.68 -0.14
CA ASN A 61 13.03 13.99 0.67
C ASN A 61 12.77 12.49 0.62
N TRP A 62 13.71 11.73 0.09
CA TRP A 62 13.58 10.29 -0.06
C TRP A 62 14.29 9.56 1.07
N TYR A 63 13.56 8.67 1.73
CA TYR A 63 14.15 7.65 2.59
C TYR A 63 14.07 6.29 1.91
N ILE A 64 15.22 5.65 1.71
CA ILE A 64 15.30 4.37 1.02
C ILE A 64 15.32 3.23 2.04
N CYS A 65 14.19 2.55 2.17
CA CYS A 65 14.06 1.36 2.98
C CYS A 65 14.82 0.18 2.38
N ARG A 66 15.19 -0.77 3.21
CA ARG A 66 15.76 -2.03 2.75
C ARG A 66 14.88 -2.68 1.69
N ASN A 67 15.49 -3.36 0.74
CA ASN A 67 14.79 -4.02 -0.36
C ASN A 67 14.20 -5.38 0.09
N ASP A 68 13.40 -5.36 1.15
CA ASP A 68 12.72 -6.50 1.76
C ASP A 68 11.21 -6.24 1.81
N VAL A 69 10.41 -7.30 1.65
CA VAL A 69 8.94 -7.24 1.78
C VAL A 69 8.54 -6.88 3.21
N HIS A 70 9.33 -7.31 4.20
CA HIS A 70 9.12 -7.09 5.63
C HIS A 70 10.09 -6.06 6.23
N CYS A 71 10.37 -4.98 5.50
CA CYS A 71 11.23 -3.91 6.01
C CYS A 71 10.62 -3.13 7.20
N ASN A 72 9.38 -3.38 7.59
CA ASN A 72 8.71 -2.79 8.74
C ASN A 72 9.15 -3.42 10.06
N ASP A 73 10.44 -3.43 10.34
CA ASP A 73 11.00 -3.91 11.60
C ASP A 73 11.60 -2.79 12.47
N LEU A 74 11.96 -3.13 13.70
CA LEU A 74 12.52 -2.17 14.67
C LEU A 74 13.80 -1.50 14.18
N SER A 75 14.64 -2.20 13.43
CA SER A 75 15.90 -1.66 12.92
C SER A 75 15.66 -0.60 11.85
N GLU A 76 14.72 -0.86 10.94
CA GLU A 76 14.32 0.11 9.92
C GLU A 76 13.59 1.29 10.54
N LEU A 77 12.70 1.04 11.53
CA LEU A 77 12.02 2.09 12.27
C LEU A 77 13.03 3.02 12.96
N GLU A 78 14.03 2.48 13.64
CA GLU A 78 15.09 3.29 14.25
C GLU A 78 15.82 4.15 13.21
N SER A 79 16.14 3.59 12.06
CA SER A 79 16.87 4.28 11.00
C SER A 79 16.06 5.44 10.41
N VAL A 80 14.76 5.23 10.15
CA VAL A 80 13.91 6.29 9.62
C VAL A 80 13.60 7.36 10.68
N LEU A 81 13.48 7.00 11.95
CA LEU A 81 13.33 7.99 13.03
C LEU A 81 14.57 8.87 13.18
N ARG A 82 15.78 8.32 12.99
CA ARG A 82 17.01 9.11 12.93
C ARG A 82 17.01 10.07 11.72
N PHE A 83 16.56 9.60 10.56
CA PHE A 83 16.42 10.45 9.36
C PHE A 83 15.44 11.61 9.61
N LEU A 84 14.35 11.37 10.35
CA LEU A 84 13.37 12.41 10.71
C LEU A 84 13.78 13.25 11.92
N ALA A 85 14.87 12.92 12.62
CA ALA A 85 15.26 13.61 13.86
C ALA A 85 15.59 15.09 13.65
N ASP A 86 16.11 15.44 12.49
CA ASP A 86 16.49 16.81 12.12
C ASP A 86 15.32 17.67 11.66
N TRP A 87 14.12 17.08 11.47
CA TRP A 87 12.94 17.84 11.10
C TRP A 87 12.41 18.67 12.27
N PRO A 88 12.00 19.92 12.03
CA PRO A 88 11.36 20.75 13.04
C PRO A 88 10.10 20.08 13.62
N GLU A 89 9.86 20.28 14.90
CA GLU A 89 8.60 19.87 15.52
C GLU A 89 7.43 20.69 14.94
N ASN A 90 6.29 20.00 14.74
CA ASN A 90 5.06 20.59 14.18
C ASN A 90 5.19 21.12 12.74
N GLN A 91 6.22 20.75 12.00
CA GLN A 91 6.26 21.02 10.57
C GLN A 91 5.20 20.20 9.86
N ASP A 92 4.46 20.84 8.95
CA ASP A 92 3.53 20.13 8.07
C ASP A 92 4.29 19.31 7.03
N VAL A 93 4.17 18.00 7.14
CA VAL A 93 4.86 17.03 6.28
C VAL A 93 3.83 16.12 5.63
N LEU A 94 3.95 15.90 4.32
CA LEU A 94 3.26 14.82 3.66
C LEU A 94 4.16 13.58 3.68
N LEU A 95 3.73 12.53 4.39
CA LEU A 95 4.38 11.23 4.37
C LEU A 95 3.79 10.37 3.24
N ILE A 96 4.64 9.90 2.35
CA ILE A 96 4.24 9.02 1.24
C ILE A 96 4.96 7.68 1.38
N GLY A 97 4.20 6.59 1.49
CA GLY A 97 4.73 5.23 1.39
C GLY A 97 4.58 4.70 -0.03
N LEU A 98 5.65 4.64 -0.81
CA LEU A 98 5.66 4.08 -2.16
C LEU A 98 6.34 2.71 -2.15
N GLY A 99 5.58 1.63 -2.16
CA GLY A 99 6.24 0.33 -2.09
C GLY A 99 5.35 -0.88 -1.82
N ASN A 100 6.02 -1.90 -1.29
CA ASN A 100 5.42 -3.15 -0.83
C ASN A 100 4.77 -2.99 0.56
N GLU A 101 4.28 -4.11 1.11
CA GLU A 101 3.57 -4.15 2.39
C GLU A 101 4.37 -3.52 3.53
N GLY A 102 5.68 -3.84 3.62
CA GLY A 102 6.54 -3.35 4.70
C GLY A 102 6.69 -1.83 4.69
N VAL A 103 6.89 -1.24 3.50
CA VAL A 103 6.97 0.23 3.34
C VAL A 103 5.67 0.89 3.75
N LEU A 104 4.52 0.35 3.31
CA LEU A 104 3.22 0.93 3.63
C LEU A 104 2.94 0.89 5.13
N GLN A 105 3.25 -0.24 5.79
CA GLN A 105 3.10 -0.37 7.24
C GLN A 105 4.02 0.58 8.00
N LEU A 106 5.29 0.67 7.60
CA LEU A 106 6.26 1.57 8.22
C LEU A 106 5.82 3.03 8.10
N THR A 107 5.35 3.44 6.92
CA THR A 107 4.88 4.82 6.68
C THR A 107 3.64 5.14 7.52
N ALA A 108 2.65 4.27 7.54
CA ALA A 108 1.43 4.46 8.33
C ALA A 108 1.72 4.44 9.85
N PHE A 109 2.70 3.66 10.29
CA PHE A 109 3.17 3.67 11.69
C PHE A 109 3.84 5.01 12.04
N LEU A 110 4.75 5.48 11.19
CA LEU A 110 5.46 6.75 11.39
C LEU A 110 4.53 7.96 11.46
N HIS A 111 3.48 7.97 10.64
CA HIS A 111 2.46 9.02 10.66
C HIS A 111 1.88 9.25 12.08
N GLN A 112 1.77 8.21 12.89
CA GLN A 112 1.20 8.33 14.23
C GLN A 112 2.23 8.57 15.34
N VAL A 113 3.47 8.11 15.15
CA VAL A 113 4.48 8.17 16.22
C VAL A 113 5.51 9.27 16.01
N SER A 114 5.58 9.88 14.82
CA SER A 114 6.52 10.95 14.55
C SER A 114 6.09 12.26 15.23
N LYS A 115 7.06 13.10 15.54
CA LYS A 115 6.82 14.44 16.09
C LYS A 115 6.32 15.47 15.07
N CYS A 116 6.40 15.15 13.78
CA CYS A 116 5.93 16.00 12.71
C CYS A 116 4.41 15.86 12.56
N SER A 117 3.71 16.98 12.40
CA SER A 117 2.33 16.95 11.93
C SER A 117 2.35 16.45 10.50
N SER A 118 1.62 15.38 10.20
CA SER A 118 1.72 14.76 8.88
C SER A 118 0.35 14.37 8.33
N GLU A 119 0.24 14.46 7.00
CA GLU A 119 -0.76 13.74 6.20
C GLU A 119 -0.09 12.48 5.65
N CYS A 120 -0.80 11.36 5.55
CA CYS A 120 -0.23 10.08 5.14
C CYS A 120 -0.90 9.51 3.91
N TRP A 121 -0.14 9.38 2.83
CA TRP A 121 -0.58 8.75 1.59
C TRP A 121 0.16 7.43 1.35
N LEU A 122 -0.60 6.39 1.07
CA LEU A 122 -0.04 5.09 0.72
C LEU A 122 -0.14 4.87 -0.79
N MET A 123 0.98 4.53 -1.44
CA MET A 123 1.07 4.25 -2.87
C MET A 123 1.51 2.79 -3.08
N PRO A 124 0.57 1.83 -3.01
CA PRO A 124 0.87 0.43 -3.18
C PRO A 124 1.29 0.12 -4.62
N VAL A 125 2.33 -0.70 -4.78
CA VAL A 125 2.89 -1.12 -6.07
C VAL A 125 2.34 -2.47 -6.55
N SER A 126 1.38 -3.03 -5.84
CA SER A 126 0.70 -4.30 -6.14
C SER A 126 -0.65 -4.34 -5.44
N VAL A 127 -1.54 -5.25 -5.86
CA VAL A 127 -2.80 -5.49 -5.13
C VAL A 127 -2.52 -6.14 -3.78
N GLN A 128 -1.48 -6.95 -3.69
CA GLN A 128 -1.02 -7.53 -2.43
C GLN A 128 -0.62 -6.42 -1.43
N ALA A 129 0.11 -5.40 -1.88
CA ALA A 129 0.44 -4.25 -1.03
C ALA A 129 -0.80 -3.39 -0.72
N LEU A 130 -1.72 -3.18 -1.70
CA LEU A 130 -2.98 -2.49 -1.46
C LEU A 130 -3.77 -3.13 -0.32
N ARG A 131 -3.89 -4.46 -0.32
CA ARG A 131 -4.53 -5.23 0.74
C ARG A 131 -4.03 -4.79 2.13
N GLN A 132 -2.74 -4.60 2.28
CA GLN A 132 -2.16 -4.18 3.57
C GLN A 132 -2.66 -2.80 4.01
N GLY A 133 -2.84 -1.88 3.07
CA GLY A 133 -3.42 -0.56 3.34
C GLY A 133 -4.90 -0.61 3.76
N LEU A 134 -5.63 -1.69 3.42
CA LEU A 134 -7.03 -1.86 3.79
C LEU A 134 -7.22 -2.37 5.23
N LEU A 135 -6.19 -2.94 5.86
CA LEU A 135 -6.30 -3.48 7.21
C LEU A 135 -6.42 -2.35 8.25
N PRO A 136 -7.21 -2.57 9.32
CA PRO A 136 -7.46 -1.55 10.34
C PRO A 136 -6.24 -1.26 11.21
N SER A 137 -5.19 -2.06 11.09
CA SER A 137 -4.01 -1.96 11.93
C SER A 137 -2.71 -2.09 11.13
N VAL A 138 -1.66 -1.48 11.66
CA VAL A 138 -0.29 -1.59 11.18
C VAL A 138 0.60 -2.19 12.24
N THR A 139 1.65 -2.90 11.82
CA THR A 139 2.54 -3.61 12.71
C THR A 139 4.00 -3.28 12.44
N ILE A 140 4.79 -3.25 13.50
CA ILE A 140 6.25 -3.32 13.43
C ILE A 140 6.68 -4.70 13.93
N GLN A 141 7.61 -5.32 13.23
CA GLN A 141 8.07 -6.68 13.48
C GLN A 141 9.43 -6.69 14.15
N GLN A 142 9.71 -7.77 14.87
CA GLN A 142 11.05 -8.14 15.31
C GLN A 142 11.22 -9.64 15.12
N ALA A 143 12.27 -10.06 14.41
CA ALA A 143 12.53 -11.46 14.10
C ALA A 143 11.30 -12.17 13.49
N GLN A 144 10.61 -11.51 12.55
CA GLN A 144 9.40 -11.98 11.87
C GLN A 144 8.13 -12.12 12.75
N HIS A 145 8.18 -11.62 13.99
CA HIS A 145 7.01 -11.56 14.87
C HIS A 145 6.51 -10.12 15.01
N ALA A 146 5.20 -9.93 14.94
CA ALA A 146 4.60 -8.64 15.23
C ALA A 146 4.88 -8.26 16.69
N THR A 147 5.57 -7.11 16.89
CA THR A 147 6.02 -6.67 18.20
C THR A 147 5.24 -5.43 18.67
N MET A 148 4.93 -4.54 17.73
CA MET A 148 4.08 -3.38 17.98
C MET A 148 2.88 -3.42 17.04
N HIS A 149 1.75 -2.94 17.53
CA HIS A 149 0.49 -2.94 16.82
C HIS A 149 -0.28 -1.66 17.16
N ILE A 150 -0.61 -0.87 16.15
CA ILE A 150 -1.40 0.35 16.30
C ILE A 150 -2.48 0.41 15.22
N GLU A 151 -3.47 1.26 15.38
CA GLU A 151 -4.49 1.49 14.35
C GLU A 151 -3.88 2.16 13.11
N ASN A 152 -4.50 1.94 11.96
CA ASN A 152 -4.07 2.53 10.70
C ASN A 152 -4.88 3.80 10.40
N HIS A 153 -4.27 4.96 10.54
CA HIS A 153 -4.90 6.26 10.31
C HIS A 153 -4.46 6.94 9.00
N SER A 154 -3.85 6.22 8.06
CA SER A 154 -3.55 6.81 6.75
C SER A 154 -4.81 7.32 6.06
N GLU A 155 -4.77 8.54 5.49
CA GLU A 155 -5.93 9.24 4.95
C GLU A 155 -6.24 8.87 3.51
N GLU A 156 -5.21 8.59 2.72
CA GLU A 156 -5.37 8.27 1.30
C GLU A 156 -4.56 7.04 0.87
N ILE A 157 -5.15 6.28 -0.05
CA ILE A 157 -4.46 5.22 -0.80
C ILE A 157 -4.57 5.56 -2.29
N LEU A 158 -3.42 5.73 -2.95
CA LEU A 158 -3.33 6.03 -4.37
C LEU A 158 -2.84 4.80 -5.13
N PHE A 159 -3.76 4.03 -5.71
CA PHE A 159 -3.43 2.84 -6.49
C PHE A 159 -3.29 3.17 -7.98
N ASP A 160 -2.07 3.50 -8.39
CA ASP A 160 -1.71 3.73 -9.79
C ASP A 160 -1.21 2.42 -10.43
N SER A 161 -2.05 1.80 -11.26
CA SER A 161 -1.70 0.55 -11.95
C SER A 161 -0.50 0.65 -12.90
N THR A 162 -0.03 1.86 -13.21
CA THR A 162 1.21 2.06 -13.98
C THR A 162 2.47 1.89 -13.15
N LEU A 163 2.36 1.89 -11.82
CA LEU A 163 3.44 1.62 -10.87
C LEU A 163 3.51 0.13 -10.47
N THR A 164 2.55 -0.69 -10.94
CA THR A 164 2.52 -2.12 -10.59
C THR A 164 3.43 -2.95 -11.50
N ASN A 165 4.01 -4.00 -10.92
CA ASN A 165 4.80 -4.95 -11.69
C ASN A 165 3.89 -5.94 -12.45
N LYS A 166 4.00 -5.96 -13.78
CA LYS A 166 3.22 -6.85 -14.66
C LYS A 166 4.02 -8.04 -15.19
N LYS A 167 5.24 -8.26 -14.67
CA LYS A 167 6.14 -9.31 -15.16
C LYS A 167 6.19 -10.52 -14.22
N GLY A 168 6.49 -11.67 -14.76
CA GLY A 168 6.75 -12.89 -14.00
C GLY A 168 5.51 -13.42 -13.28
N ALA A 169 5.64 -13.66 -11.97
CA ALA A 169 4.58 -14.17 -11.10
C ALA A 169 3.74 -13.06 -10.44
N ALA A 170 4.13 -11.79 -10.57
CA ALA A 170 3.47 -10.70 -9.86
C ALA A 170 1.95 -10.62 -10.12
N PRO A 171 1.44 -10.73 -11.36
CA PRO A 171 0.00 -10.72 -11.60
C PRO A 171 -0.74 -11.91 -10.99
N LEU A 172 -0.06 -13.06 -10.83
CA LEU A 172 -0.65 -14.24 -10.17
C LEU A 172 -0.74 -14.03 -8.66
N ILE A 173 0.28 -13.41 -8.06
CA ILE A 173 0.27 -13.06 -6.63
C ILE A 173 -0.86 -12.07 -6.36
N ASP A 174 -1.01 -11.06 -7.21
CA ASP A 174 -2.12 -10.11 -7.10
C ASP A 174 -3.48 -10.79 -7.25
N LEU A 175 -3.64 -11.71 -8.21
CA LEU A 175 -4.88 -12.48 -8.39
C LEU A 175 -5.23 -13.32 -7.16
N LEU A 176 -4.25 -13.83 -6.41
CA LEU A 176 -4.49 -14.58 -5.17
C LEU A 176 -5.23 -13.75 -4.11
N VAL A 177 -5.04 -12.43 -4.08
CA VAL A 177 -5.78 -11.55 -3.16
C VAL A 177 -7.28 -11.59 -3.46
N PHE A 178 -7.64 -11.52 -4.74
CA PHE A 178 -9.04 -11.62 -5.18
C PHE A 178 -9.63 -13.00 -4.92
N ILE A 179 -8.87 -14.06 -5.21
CA ILE A 179 -9.30 -15.45 -4.96
C ILE A 179 -9.57 -15.68 -3.48
N ARG A 180 -8.68 -15.21 -2.58
CA ARG A 180 -8.85 -15.33 -1.13
C ARG A 180 -10.13 -14.62 -0.66
N ALA A 181 -10.37 -13.40 -1.14
CA ALA A 181 -11.60 -12.67 -0.82
C ALA A 181 -12.84 -13.44 -1.27
N GLY A 182 -12.85 -13.96 -2.48
CA GLY A 182 -13.94 -14.77 -3.00
C GLY A 182 -14.18 -16.07 -2.22
N LEU A 183 -13.11 -16.79 -1.84
CA LEU A 183 -13.20 -18.02 -1.05
C LEU A 183 -13.83 -17.80 0.34
N VAL A 184 -13.58 -16.65 0.94
CA VAL A 184 -14.06 -16.33 2.28
C VAL A 184 -15.45 -15.71 2.27
N CYS A 185 -15.75 -14.88 1.25
CA CYS A 185 -16.92 -14.01 1.28
C CYS A 185 -17.99 -14.38 0.25
N ASP A 186 -17.60 -14.72 -1.01
CA ASP A 186 -18.57 -14.83 -2.09
C ASP A 186 -18.13 -15.79 -3.22
N TYR A 187 -18.81 -16.92 -3.31
CA TYR A 187 -18.58 -17.90 -4.37
C TYR A 187 -18.92 -17.37 -5.78
N THR A 188 -19.91 -16.50 -5.90
CA THR A 188 -20.28 -15.88 -7.19
C THR A 188 -19.13 -15.02 -7.73
N TYR A 189 -18.44 -14.33 -6.82
CA TYR A 189 -17.25 -13.58 -7.15
C TYR A 189 -16.12 -14.46 -7.72
N LEU A 190 -15.91 -15.66 -7.17
CA LEU A 190 -14.95 -16.62 -7.74
C LEU A 190 -15.32 -17.06 -9.15
N GLN A 191 -16.60 -17.28 -9.43
CA GLN A 191 -17.05 -17.62 -10.78
C GLN A 191 -16.78 -16.48 -11.77
N MET A 192 -17.02 -15.24 -11.35
CA MET A 192 -16.70 -14.05 -12.14
C MET A 192 -15.20 -13.94 -12.41
N LEU A 193 -14.34 -14.16 -11.40
CA LEU A 193 -12.89 -14.17 -11.57
C LEU A 193 -12.44 -15.22 -12.58
N TYR A 194 -12.98 -16.44 -12.51
CA TYR A 194 -12.66 -17.51 -13.45
C TYR A 194 -13.05 -17.16 -14.88
N GLN A 195 -14.21 -16.52 -15.07
CA GLN A 195 -14.67 -16.07 -16.39
C GLN A 195 -13.81 -14.92 -16.92
N THR A 196 -13.36 -14.01 -16.06
CA THR A 196 -12.58 -12.84 -16.43
C THR A 196 -11.12 -13.19 -16.73
N TYR A 197 -10.54 -14.11 -15.94
CA TYR A 197 -9.13 -14.51 -16.02
C TYR A 197 -8.98 -16.03 -16.17
N PRO A 198 -9.45 -16.61 -17.31
CA PRO A 198 -9.44 -18.05 -17.51
C PRO A 198 -8.03 -18.63 -17.67
N ASP A 199 -7.06 -17.79 -18.02
CA ASP A 199 -5.68 -18.19 -18.25
C ASP A 199 -4.67 -17.06 -17.97
N LYS A 200 -3.38 -17.43 -17.90
CA LYS A 200 -2.26 -16.51 -17.65
C LYS A 200 -2.14 -15.42 -18.73
N LYS A 201 -2.49 -15.72 -20.00
CA LYS A 201 -2.37 -14.74 -21.08
C LYS A 201 -3.37 -13.60 -20.87
N ARG A 202 -4.60 -13.93 -20.53
CA ARG A 202 -5.66 -12.95 -20.23
C ARG A 202 -5.29 -12.11 -19.00
N LEU A 203 -4.77 -12.75 -17.96
CA LEU A 203 -4.32 -12.08 -16.75
C LEU A 203 -3.23 -11.03 -17.03
N ASN A 204 -2.25 -11.33 -17.89
CA ASN A 204 -1.18 -10.41 -18.23
C ASN A 204 -1.61 -9.23 -19.12
N GLN A 205 -2.75 -9.34 -19.81
CA GLN A 205 -3.25 -8.32 -20.73
C GLN A 205 -4.24 -7.34 -20.08
N THR A 206 -4.81 -7.70 -18.94
CA THR A 206 -5.86 -6.93 -18.30
C THR A 206 -5.35 -6.28 -16.99
N SER A 207 -5.96 -5.16 -16.66
CA SER A 207 -5.76 -4.50 -15.35
C SER A 207 -6.85 -4.96 -14.40
N PHE A 208 -6.55 -5.00 -13.09
CA PHE A 208 -7.53 -5.32 -12.06
C PHE A 208 -8.50 -4.17 -11.74
N ASN A 209 -8.31 -2.99 -12.34
CA ASN A 209 -9.13 -1.81 -12.03
C ASN A 209 -10.64 -2.05 -12.18
N GLY A 210 -11.05 -2.91 -13.14
CA GLY A 210 -12.47 -3.19 -13.39
C GLY A 210 -13.16 -4.09 -12.36
N ILE A 211 -12.38 -4.71 -11.46
CA ILE A 211 -12.90 -5.62 -10.42
C ILE A 211 -12.46 -5.19 -9.01
N LEU A 212 -11.85 -4.01 -8.93
CA LEU A 212 -11.30 -3.53 -7.65
C LEU A 212 -12.40 -3.08 -6.69
N ASP A 213 -13.51 -2.53 -7.21
CA ASP A 213 -14.65 -2.11 -6.38
C ASP A 213 -15.23 -3.28 -5.58
N GLU A 214 -15.40 -4.42 -6.24
CA GLU A 214 -15.90 -5.64 -5.61
C GLU A 214 -14.94 -6.13 -4.53
N LEU A 215 -13.62 -6.12 -4.82
CA LEU A 215 -12.61 -6.48 -3.82
C LEU A 215 -12.70 -5.57 -2.60
N LEU A 216 -12.75 -4.26 -2.80
CA LEU A 216 -12.84 -3.28 -1.72
C LEU A 216 -14.09 -3.50 -0.86
N SER A 217 -15.22 -3.76 -1.49
CA SER A 217 -16.48 -4.07 -0.79
C SER A 217 -16.38 -5.36 0.05
N LEU A 218 -15.74 -6.42 -0.48
CA LEU A 218 -15.53 -7.67 0.27
C LEU A 218 -14.59 -7.47 1.47
N TYR A 219 -13.52 -6.67 1.31
CA TYR A 219 -12.61 -6.34 2.41
C TYR A 219 -13.28 -5.45 3.47
N GLU A 220 -14.14 -4.53 3.08
CA GLU A 220 -14.91 -3.70 4.03
C GLU A 220 -15.83 -4.54 4.90
N GLN A 221 -16.42 -5.62 4.34
CA GLN A 221 -17.32 -6.52 5.05
C GLN A 221 -16.58 -7.55 5.93
N ALA A 222 -15.44 -8.08 5.47
CA ALA A 222 -14.80 -9.23 6.10
C ALA A 222 -13.25 -9.25 5.97
N GLY A 223 -12.59 -8.11 5.83
CA GLY A 223 -11.15 -8.01 5.53
C GLY A 223 -10.26 -8.74 6.54
N GLU A 224 -10.57 -8.67 7.85
CA GLU A 224 -9.83 -9.41 8.88
C GLU A 224 -9.94 -10.93 8.72
N LYS A 225 -11.12 -11.43 8.35
CA LYS A 225 -11.32 -12.87 8.09
C LYS A 225 -10.55 -13.31 6.85
N VAL A 226 -10.58 -12.49 5.80
CA VAL A 226 -9.81 -12.76 4.56
C VAL A 226 -8.31 -12.79 4.84
N ASP A 227 -7.81 -11.86 5.65
CA ASP A 227 -6.40 -11.80 6.04
C ASP A 227 -6.00 -12.98 6.92
N GLN A 228 -6.82 -13.34 7.90
CA GLN A 228 -6.59 -14.51 8.75
C GLN A 228 -6.56 -15.80 7.92
N PHE A 229 -7.50 -15.98 7.01
CA PHE A 229 -7.52 -17.11 6.09
C PHE A 229 -6.23 -17.15 5.23
N GLY A 230 -5.79 -16.00 4.70
CA GLY A 230 -4.57 -15.89 3.93
C GLY A 230 -3.34 -16.36 4.71
N ARG A 231 -3.19 -15.95 5.97
CA ARG A 231 -2.08 -16.37 6.84
C ARG A 231 -2.06 -17.88 7.10
N VAL A 232 -3.22 -18.47 7.36
CA VAL A 232 -3.34 -19.92 7.55
C VAL A 232 -2.99 -20.68 6.27
N PHE A 233 -3.46 -20.19 5.13
CA PHE A 233 -3.19 -20.77 3.83
C PHE A 233 -1.69 -20.73 3.49
N GLU A 234 -1.02 -19.58 3.69
CA GLU A 234 0.42 -19.42 3.48
C GLU A 234 1.25 -20.32 4.40
N ALA A 235 0.89 -20.42 5.68
CA ALA A 235 1.56 -21.30 6.63
C ALA A 235 1.44 -22.78 6.24
N ALA A 236 0.30 -23.22 5.71
CA ALA A 236 0.09 -24.58 5.25
C ALA A 236 1.01 -24.94 4.06
N PHE A 237 1.26 -23.98 3.15
CA PHE A 237 2.18 -24.20 2.02
C PHE A 237 3.66 -24.10 2.39
N ALA A 238 4.01 -23.38 3.44
CA ALA A 238 5.40 -23.28 3.90
C ALA A 238 5.89 -24.54 4.62
N THR A 239 4.96 -25.43 5.02
CA THR A 239 5.26 -26.68 5.74
C THR A 239 5.27 -27.94 4.85
N THR A 240 4.98 -27.79 3.57
CA THR A 240 5.06 -28.83 2.52
C THR A 240 6.28 -28.63 1.64
#